data_c387dd36046e30416cebafec18cba7d7
#
_entry.id   c387dd36046e30416cebafec18cba7d7
#
_cell.length_a   1.000
_cell.length_b   1.000
_cell.length_c   1.000
_cell.angle_alpha   90.00
_cell.angle_beta   90.00
_cell.angle_gamma   90.00
#
_symmetry.space_group_name_H-M   'P 1'
#
loop_
_entity.id
_entity.type
_entity.pdbx_description
1 polymer ?
#
loop_
_entity_poly.entity_id
_entity_poly.type
_entity_poly.pdbx_seq_one_letter_code
_entity_poly.pdbx_strand_id
1 'polypeptide(L)'
;MTAQAIIWLGELLREYMESPQEFEELSEVYGVEIPSWHGRDPWTMFARFLMENLEHGTTRLFLEGVLEQVEVRNSRGIAGSRFERLQHHQLLEGHLARLKAAVGDPAIPQEILVADGRRFSAKSEVREFLSQAETEILIVDPYIGVGTLDCLRDVSHPVRLLTGTRDQSVGPGFDRAYREFRAEGGDLEVKRHEGLHDRHIAFNDRCWLVGSSLKDAGAKAFHVIEVRDVKDAVVASLEEKWEEGQAMPEPTD
;
A
#
# COMPACT_ATOMS: atom_id res chain seq x y z
N MET A 1 -15.74 6.28 10.08
CA MET A 1 -14.75 7.02 10.92
C MET A 1 -15.44 7.72 12.07
N THR A 2 -14.82 7.82 13.22
CA THR A 2 -15.49 8.27 14.44
C THR A 2 -15.38 9.78 14.60
N ALA A 3 -16.44 10.44 15.10
CA ALA A 3 -16.41 11.86 15.51
C ALA A 3 -15.23 12.19 16.42
N GLN A 4 -14.74 11.20 17.17
CA GLN A 4 -13.60 11.32 18.06
C GLN A 4 -12.28 11.58 17.31
N ALA A 5 -12.07 10.99 16.13
CA ALA A 5 -10.86 11.24 15.33
C ALA A 5 -10.79 12.69 14.82
N ILE A 6 -11.94 13.29 14.47
CA ILE A 6 -12.02 14.70 14.08
C ILE A 6 -11.62 15.62 15.26
N ILE A 7 -12.06 15.29 16.48
CA ILE A 7 -11.70 16.05 17.68
C ILE A 7 -10.18 15.97 17.92
N TRP A 8 -9.61 14.77 17.92
CA TRP A 8 -8.16 14.58 18.12
C TRP A 8 -7.31 15.32 17.09
N LEU A 9 -7.68 15.21 15.80
CA LEU A 9 -6.96 15.93 14.75
C LEU A 9 -7.10 17.44 14.90
N GLY A 10 -8.29 17.96 15.22
CA GLY A 10 -8.50 19.39 15.45
C GLY A 10 -7.69 19.94 16.62
N GLU A 11 -7.52 19.17 17.72
CA GLU A 11 -6.66 19.52 18.85
C GLU A 11 -5.18 19.55 18.45
N LEU A 12 -4.71 18.55 17.70
CA LEU A 12 -3.33 18.51 17.20
C LEU A 12 -3.03 19.67 16.25
N LEU A 13 -3.92 19.96 15.30
CA LEU A 13 -3.74 21.09 14.39
C LEU A 13 -3.67 22.42 15.14
N ARG A 14 -4.56 22.64 16.12
CA ARG A 14 -4.58 23.86 16.93
C ARG A 14 -3.30 24.05 17.75
N GLU A 15 -2.70 22.98 18.22
CA GLU A 15 -1.52 23.04 19.09
C GLU A 15 -0.23 23.21 18.29
N TYR A 16 -0.13 22.55 17.15
CA TYR A 16 1.13 22.43 16.42
C TYR A 16 1.22 23.26 15.14
N MET A 17 0.10 23.72 14.58
CA MET A 17 0.12 24.65 13.43
C MET A 17 0.17 26.10 13.95
N GLU A 18 1.00 26.93 13.34
CA GLU A 18 1.19 28.32 13.78
C GLU A 18 -0.02 29.20 13.43
N SER A 19 -0.67 28.91 12.31
CA SER A 19 -1.86 29.63 11.86
C SER A 19 -2.70 28.81 10.87
N PRO A 20 -3.99 29.15 10.69
CA PRO A 20 -4.79 28.57 9.63
C PRO A 20 -4.23 28.82 8.24
N GLN A 21 -3.54 29.96 8.01
CA GLN A 21 -2.88 30.29 6.75
C GLN A 21 -1.73 29.34 6.43
N GLU A 22 -0.93 28.96 7.42
CA GLU A 22 0.12 27.95 7.25
C GLU A 22 -0.47 26.61 6.77
N PHE A 23 -1.63 26.24 7.30
CA PHE A 23 -2.31 25.02 6.87
C PHE A 23 -2.82 25.12 5.41
N GLU A 24 -3.32 26.30 5.01
CA GLU A 24 -3.71 26.59 3.62
C GLU A 24 -2.51 26.51 2.67
N GLU A 25 -1.40 27.16 3.02
CA GLU A 25 -0.16 27.12 2.23
C GLU A 25 0.36 25.68 2.07
N LEU A 26 0.32 24.89 3.13
CA LEU A 26 0.71 23.50 3.08
C LEU A 26 -0.24 22.67 2.19
N SER A 27 -1.54 22.92 2.24
CA SER A 27 -2.51 22.21 1.40
C SER A 27 -2.31 22.47 -0.09
N GLU A 28 -1.89 23.69 -0.48
CA GLU A 28 -1.57 24.06 -1.86
C GLU A 28 -0.37 23.23 -2.39
N VAL A 29 0.63 22.96 -1.56
CA VAL A 29 1.81 22.14 -1.93
C VAL A 29 1.38 20.72 -2.33
N TYR A 30 0.36 20.19 -1.68
CA TYR A 30 -0.19 18.85 -1.97
C TYR A 30 -1.33 18.87 -3.01
N GLY A 31 -1.71 20.05 -3.52
CA GLY A 31 -2.81 20.18 -4.47
C GLY A 31 -4.19 19.86 -3.86
N VAL A 32 -4.36 20.11 -2.56
CA VAL A 32 -5.61 19.85 -1.83
C VAL A 32 -6.36 21.17 -1.64
N GLU A 33 -7.53 21.29 -2.23
CA GLU A 33 -8.43 22.43 -2.03
C GLU A 33 -9.20 22.26 -0.71
N ILE A 34 -8.83 23.03 0.32
CA ILE A 34 -9.52 23.03 1.59
C ILE A 34 -10.68 24.03 1.62
N PRO A 35 -11.76 23.76 2.40
CA PRO A 35 -12.90 24.65 2.45
C PRO A 35 -12.58 25.96 3.19
N SER A 36 -13.20 27.07 2.75
CA SER A 36 -13.09 28.36 3.43
C SER A 36 -13.56 28.30 4.88
N TRP A 37 -12.74 28.78 5.80
CA TRP A 37 -12.99 28.72 7.25
C TRP A 37 -13.54 30.02 7.87
N HIS A 38 -13.76 31.05 7.08
CA HIS A 38 -14.20 32.36 7.57
C HIS A 38 -15.44 32.28 8.46
N GLY A 39 -15.30 32.74 9.70
CA GLY A 39 -16.38 32.78 10.69
C GLY A 39 -16.65 31.45 11.41
N ARG A 40 -15.80 30.44 11.26
CA ARG A 40 -15.87 29.14 11.95
C ARG A 40 -14.57 28.82 12.66
N ASP A 41 -14.58 27.82 13.56
CA ASP A 41 -13.33 27.27 14.08
C ASP A 41 -12.57 26.54 12.97
N PRO A 42 -11.41 27.06 12.52
CA PRO A 42 -10.73 26.49 11.37
C PRO A 42 -10.24 25.07 11.61
N TRP A 43 -9.75 24.78 12.80
CA TRP A 43 -9.12 23.50 13.11
C TRP A 43 -10.09 22.33 13.09
N THR A 44 -11.26 22.51 13.69
CA THR A 44 -12.34 21.50 13.62
C THR A 44 -12.83 21.30 12.18
N MET A 45 -12.89 22.37 11.40
CA MET A 45 -13.34 22.30 10.01
C MET A 45 -12.31 21.59 9.12
N PHE A 46 -11.02 21.93 9.25
CA PHE A 46 -9.93 21.26 8.53
C PHE A 46 -9.84 19.78 8.91
N ALA A 47 -9.90 19.47 10.20
CA ALA A 47 -9.91 18.10 10.68
C ALA A 47 -11.08 17.29 10.10
N ARG A 48 -12.28 17.86 10.07
CA ARG A 48 -13.45 17.22 9.48
C ARG A 48 -13.25 16.99 7.98
N PHE A 49 -12.85 18.02 7.25
CA PHE A 49 -12.60 17.92 5.81
C PHE A 49 -11.60 16.80 5.49
N LEU A 50 -10.44 16.78 6.16
CA LEU A 50 -9.43 15.75 5.96
C LEU A 50 -9.97 14.35 6.25
N MET A 51 -10.64 14.19 7.39
CA MET A 51 -11.14 12.88 7.82
C MET A 51 -12.31 12.36 6.95
N GLU A 52 -13.12 13.26 6.37
CA GLU A 52 -14.22 12.89 5.48
C GLU A 52 -13.78 12.60 4.03
N ASN A 53 -12.56 13.02 3.65
CA ASN A 53 -12.03 12.88 2.28
C ASN A 53 -10.76 12.01 2.21
N LEU A 54 -10.55 11.13 3.17
CA LEU A 54 -9.36 10.25 3.21
C LEU A 54 -9.27 9.23 2.07
N GLU A 55 -10.37 8.95 1.39
CA GLU A 55 -10.37 8.11 0.19
C GLU A 55 -9.63 8.76 -1.00
N HIS A 56 -9.47 10.09 -0.99
CA HIS A 56 -8.70 10.79 -2.01
C HIS A 56 -7.20 10.73 -1.67
N GLY A 57 -6.42 10.11 -2.55
CA GLY A 57 -4.98 9.89 -2.33
C GLY A 57 -4.21 11.18 -2.00
N THR A 58 -4.52 12.30 -2.67
CA THR A 58 -3.90 13.61 -2.38
C THR A 58 -4.23 14.13 -0.98
N THR A 59 -5.50 13.98 -0.53
CA THR A 59 -5.91 14.38 0.84
C THR A 59 -5.23 13.53 1.89
N ARG A 60 -5.05 12.25 1.62
CA ARG A 60 -4.34 11.33 2.50
C ARG A 60 -2.87 11.71 2.63
N LEU A 61 -2.15 11.89 1.52
CA LEU A 61 -0.75 12.32 1.50
C LEU A 61 -0.57 13.65 2.22
N PHE A 62 -1.52 14.58 2.05
CA PHE A 62 -1.51 15.84 2.78
C PHE A 62 -1.65 15.62 4.30
N LEU A 63 -2.59 14.77 4.74
CA LEU A 63 -2.75 14.46 6.17
C LEU A 63 -1.50 13.78 6.75
N GLU A 64 -0.89 12.86 6.02
CA GLU A 64 0.37 12.22 6.43
C GLU A 64 1.48 13.25 6.61
N GLY A 65 1.66 14.18 5.67
CA GLY A 65 2.61 15.28 5.78
C GLY A 65 2.32 16.22 6.97
N VAL A 66 1.05 16.50 7.24
CA VAL A 66 0.63 17.27 8.43
C VAL A 66 0.99 16.53 9.71
N LEU A 67 0.70 15.23 9.81
CA LEU A 67 1.01 14.43 10.99
C LEU A 67 2.52 14.29 11.22
N GLU A 68 3.32 14.21 10.16
CA GLU A 68 4.79 14.23 10.24
C GLU A 68 5.29 15.57 10.81
N GLN A 69 4.77 16.70 10.34
CA GLN A 69 5.12 18.02 10.89
C GLN A 69 4.73 18.15 12.36
N VAL A 70 3.54 17.67 12.75
CA VAL A 70 3.10 17.60 14.13
C VAL A 70 4.09 16.81 14.98
N GLU A 71 4.54 15.65 14.51
CA GLU A 71 5.53 14.82 15.21
C GLU A 71 6.88 15.51 15.40
N VAL A 72 7.39 16.16 14.35
CA VAL A 72 8.63 16.94 14.40
C VAL A 72 8.51 18.09 15.40
N ARG A 73 7.40 18.82 15.43
CA ARG A 73 7.17 19.93 16.36
C ARG A 73 6.97 19.43 17.78
N ASN A 74 6.26 18.32 17.96
CA ASN A 74 6.09 17.67 19.27
C ASN A 74 7.44 17.27 19.88
N SER A 75 8.36 16.74 19.07
CA SER A 75 9.70 16.33 19.52
C SER A 75 10.59 17.51 19.97
N ARG A 76 10.33 18.72 19.46
CA ARG A 76 11.07 19.95 19.81
C ARG A 76 10.65 20.59 21.12
N GLY A 77 9.55 20.13 21.73
CA GLY A 77 9.05 20.54 23.04
C GLY A 77 8.17 21.80 23.02
N ILE A 78 7.14 21.78 23.84
CA ILE A 78 6.14 22.85 24.03
C ILE A 78 6.57 23.79 25.15
N ALA A 79 6.26 25.10 25.05
CA ALA A 79 6.50 26.09 26.10
C ALA A 79 5.41 26.05 27.19
N GLY A 80 5.74 25.75 28.43
CA GLY A 80 4.81 25.67 29.58
C GLY A 80 5.46 25.16 30.89
N SER A 81 4.71 24.95 31.98
CA SER A 81 5.26 24.32 33.20
C SER A 81 5.62 22.85 32.90
N ARG A 82 6.68 22.33 33.56
CA ARG A 82 7.21 20.99 33.24
C ARG A 82 6.19 19.87 33.49
N PHE A 83 5.26 20.03 34.39
CA PHE A 83 4.28 19.00 34.73
C PHE A 83 3.04 19.04 33.81
N GLU A 84 2.52 20.23 33.57
CA GLU A 84 1.41 20.42 32.61
C GLU A 84 1.83 20.04 31.19
N ARG A 85 3.07 20.34 30.81
CA ARG A 85 3.68 19.91 29.56
C ARG A 85 3.73 18.39 29.41
N LEU A 86 4.10 17.65 30.46
CA LEU A 86 4.22 16.20 30.39
C LEU A 86 2.87 15.51 30.19
N GLN A 87 1.82 15.94 30.91
CA GLN A 87 0.48 15.38 30.75
C GLN A 87 -0.14 15.72 29.41
N HIS A 88 -0.01 16.96 28.97
CA HIS A 88 -0.51 17.43 27.69
C HIS A 88 0.23 16.74 26.54
N HIS A 89 1.54 16.65 26.61
CA HIS A 89 2.37 15.93 25.64
C HIS A 89 1.98 14.46 25.53
N GLN A 90 1.81 13.72 26.62
CA GLN A 90 1.38 12.32 26.59
C GLN A 90 -0.01 12.15 25.98
N LEU A 91 -0.93 13.10 26.22
CA LEU A 91 -2.26 13.09 25.61
C LEU A 91 -2.16 13.26 24.10
N LEU A 92 -1.38 14.23 23.63
CA LEU A 92 -1.20 14.51 22.19
C LEU A 92 -0.44 13.38 21.47
N GLU A 93 0.56 12.79 22.08
CA GLU A 93 1.20 11.57 21.58
C GLU A 93 0.20 10.42 21.42
N GLY A 94 -0.68 10.25 22.41
CA GLY A 94 -1.76 9.26 22.33
C GLY A 94 -2.76 9.56 21.20
N HIS A 95 -3.09 10.82 20.95
CA HIS A 95 -3.93 11.23 19.82
C HIS A 95 -3.23 10.99 18.49
N LEU A 96 -1.96 11.37 18.38
CA LEU A 96 -1.15 11.17 17.17
C LEU A 96 -1.03 9.67 16.82
N ALA A 97 -0.71 8.82 17.80
CA ALA A 97 -0.61 7.38 17.58
C ALA A 97 -1.94 6.77 17.12
N ARG A 98 -3.06 7.19 17.70
CA ARG A 98 -4.40 6.72 17.31
C ARG A 98 -4.82 7.21 15.92
N LEU A 99 -4.45 8.45 15.56
CA LEU A 99 -4.71 8.98 14.22
C LEU A 99 -3.85 8.28 13.17
N LYS A 100 -2.56 8.08 13.43
CA LYS A 100 -1.69 7.28 12.55
C LYS A 100 -2.25 5.86 12.35
N ALA A 101 -2.72 5.22 13.41
CA ALA A 101 -3.38 3.92 13.30
C ALA A 101 -4.73 3.97 12.55
N ALA A 102 -5.48 5.07 12.65
CA ALA A 102 -6.77 5.23 11.97
C ALA A 102 -6.63 5.65 10.49
N VAL A 103 -5.59 6.42 10.18
CA VAL A 103 -5.22 6.80 8.80
C VAL A 103 -4.62 5.59 8.08
N GLY A 104 -4.03 4.69 8.85
CA GLY A 104 -3.37 3.48 8.37
C GLY A 104 -1.99 3.78 7.76
N ASP A 105 -1.16 2.77 7.65
CA ASP A 105 -0.03 2.76 6.73
C ASP A 105 -0.46 3.27 5.36
N PRO A 106 0.45 3.91 4.57
CA PRO A 106 0.14 4.41 3.22
C PRO A 106 -0.69 3.35 2.54
N ALA A 107 -1.98 3.64 2.34
CA ALA A 107 -2.93 2.57 2.11
C ALA A 107 -2.60 1.93 0.79
N ILE A 108 -1.99 0.78 0.87
CA ILE A 108 -1.96 -0.13 -0.26
C ILE A 108 -3.39 -0.14 -0.80
N PRO A 109 -3.61 0.27 -2.04
CA PRO A 109 -4.95 0.50 -2.55
C PRO A 109 -5.84 -0.71 -2.31
N GLN A 110 -7.07 -0.47 -1.86
CA GLN A 110 -8.07 -1.53 -1.69
C GLN A 110 -8.53 -2.05 -3.05
N GLU A 111 -8.50 -1.19 -4.04
CA GLU A 111 -8.84 -1.50 -5.41
C GLU A 111 -7.94 -0.71 -6.36
N ILE A 112 -7.36 -1.41 -7.35
CA ILE A 112 -6.58 -0.82 -8.43
C ILE A 112 -7.23 -1.23 -9.74
N LEU A 113 -7.49 -0.26 -10.61
CA LEU A 113 -7.84 -0.53 -11.99
C LEU A 113 -6.60 -0.39 -12.88
N VAL A 114 -6.08 -1.51 -13.36
CA VAL A 114 -4.99 -1.54 -14.35
C VAL A 114 -5.61 -1.38 -15.73
N ALA A 115 -5.38 -0.24 -16.37
CA ALA A 115 -5.97 0.10 -17.66
C ALA A 115 -5.39 -0.72 -18.82
N ASP A 116 -6.20 -0.94 -19.88
CA ASP A 116 -5.75 -1.56 -21.12
C ASP A 116 -5.03 -0.56 -22.05
N GLY A 117 -4.38 -1.11 -23.10
CA GLY A 117 -3.72 -0.32 -24.13
C GLY A 117 -2.46 0.44 -23.71
N ARG A 118 -2.09 0.40 -22.41
CA ARG A 118 -0.95 1.11 -21.83
C ARG A 118 0.02 0.16 -21.11
N ARG A 119 0.58 -0.82 -21.84
CA ARG A 119 1.41 -1.89 -21.24
C ARG A 119 2.55 -1.38 -20.35
N PHE A 120 3.18 -0.28 -20.71
CA PHE A 120 4.26 0.30 -19.92
C PHE A 120 3.73 0.88 -18.60
N SER A 121 2.71 1.74 -18.65
CA SER A 121 2.10 2.34 -17.46
C SER A 121 1.49 1.29 -16.55
N ALA A 122 0.78 0.31 -17.10
CA ALA A 122 0.19 -0.78 -16.33
C ALA A 122 1.22 -1.59 -15.55
N LYS A 123 2.37 -1.90 -16.16
CA LYS A 123 3.47 -2.56 -15.43
C LYS A 123 4.07 -1.67 -14.35
N SER A 124 4.16 -0.37 -14.58
CA SER A 124 4.63 0.58 -13.57
C SER A 124 3.66 0.68 -12.39
N GLU A 125 2.36 0.71 -12.64
CA GLU A 125 1.33 0.69 -11.58
C GLU A 125 1.40 -0.60 -10.73
N VAL A 126 1.59 -1.76 -11.38
CA VAL A 126 1.77 -3.03 -10.65
C VAL A 126 3.09 -3.05 -9.87
N ARG A 127 4.19 -2.51 -10.41
CA ARG A 127 5.46 -2.38 -9.67
C ARG A 127 5.32 -1.49 -8.45
N GLU A 128 4.71 -0.33 -8.62
CA GLU A 128 4.44 0.60 -7.52
C GLU A 128 3.60 -0.06 -6.43
N PHE A 129 2.59 -0.82 -6.81
CA PHE A 129 1.82 -1.62 -5.86
C PHE A 129 2.67 -2.66 -5.12
N LEU A 130 3.49 -3.45 -5.84
CA LEU A 130 4.32 -4.49 -5.24
C LEU A 130 5.50 -3.92 -4.43
N SER A 131 5.99 -2.73 -4.78
CA SER A 131 7.08 -2.06 -4.03
C SER A 131 6.65 -1.60 -2.63
N GLN A 132 5.35 -1.58 -2.34
CA GLN A 132 4.81 -1.29 -1.00
C GLN A 132 4.88 -2.48 -0.04
N ALA A 133 5.41 -3.62 -0.49
CA ALA A 133 5.62 -4.77 0.38
C ALA A 133 6.76 -4.49 1.37
N GLU A 134 6.48 -4.72 2.65
CA GLU A 134 7.44 -4.68 3.77
C GLU A 134 7.77 -6.10 4.27
N THR A 135 7.07 -7.08 3.72
CA THR A 135 7.23 -8.50 4.03
C THR A 135 7.43 -9.29 2.73
N GLU A 136 7.69 -10.57 2.86
CA GLU A 136 7.66 -11.51 1.74
C GLU A 136 6.33 -11.42 0.97
N ILE A 137 6.40 -11.54 -0.36
CA ILE A 137 5.24 -11.50 -1.24
C ILE A 137 4.92 -12.93 -1.71
N LEU A 138 3.69 -13.39 -1.48
CA LEU A 138 3.15 -14.59 -2.12
C LEU A 138 2.30 -14.20 -3.32
N ILE A 139 2.67 -14.66 -4.50
CA ILE A 139 1.91 -14.49 -5.74
C ILE A 139 1.43 -15.85 -6.22
N VAL A 140 0.14 -15.98 -6.45
CA VAL A 140 -0.48 -17.15 -7.07
C VAL A 140 -1.06 -16.73 -8.42
N ASP A 141 -0.49 -17.22 -9.50
CA ASP A 141 -0.94 -16.95 -10.87
C ASP A 141 -0.79 -18.21 -11.72
N PRO A 142 -1.90 -18.81 -12.21
CA PRO A 142 -1.86 -19.99 -13.06
C PRO A 142 -0.99 -19.86 -14.32
N TYR A 143 -0.69 -18.62 -14.73
CA TYR A 143 0.05 -18.32 -15.95
C TYR A 143 1.11 -17.24 -15.74
N ILE A 144 2.37 -17.59 -15.83
CA ILE A 144 3.50 -16.66 -15.67
C ILE A 144 4.28 -16.48 -16.98
N GLY A 145 5.07 -15.44 -17.04
CA GLY A 145 5.90 -15.14 -18.20
C GLY A 145 6.89 -14.01 -17.92
N VAL A 146 7.63 -13.60 -18.94
CA VAL A 146 8.59 -12.47 -18.82
C VAL A 146 7.93 -11.23 -18.25
N GLY A 147 6.68 -10.95 -18.63
CA GLY A 147 5.92 -9.81 -18.08
C GLY A 147 5.68 -9.88 -16.57
N THR A 148 5.60 -11.08 -15.99
CA THR A 148 5.54 -11.25 -14.53
C THR A 148 6.83 -10.76 -13.86
N LEU A 149 8.00 -11.17 -14.39
CA LEU A 149 9.30 -10.73 -13.88
C LEU A 149 9.51 -9.22 -14.06
N ASP A 150 9.00 -8.66 -15.16
CA ASP A 150 9.02 -7.22 -15.36
C ASP A 150 8.26 -6.46 -14.25
N CYS A 151 7.18 -7.03 -13.71
CA CYS A 151 6.44 -6.45 -12.59
C CYS A 151 7.18 -6.56 -11.25
N LEU A 152 8.16 -7.46 -11.12
CA LEU A 152 8.90 -7.71 -9.88
C LEU A 152 10.24 -6.94 -9.79
N ARG A 153 10.64 -6.17 -10.81
CA ARG A 153 11.98 -5.56 -10.88
C ARG A 153 12.37 -4.68 -9.70
N ASP A 154 11.40 -3.98 -9.13
CA ASP A 154 11.65 -3.01 -8.06
C ASP A 154 11.24 -3.55 -6.68
N VAL A 155 10.97 -4.86 -6.59
CA VAL A 155 10.63 -5.54 -5.34
C VAL A 155 11.92 -5.86 -4.58
N SER A 156 12.01 -5.38 -3.34
CA SER A 156 13.18 -5.56 -2.46
C SER A 156 13.04 -6.73 -1.47
N HIS A 157 11.87 -7.36 -1.41
CA HIS A 157 11.57 -8.47 -0.50
C HIS A 157 11.50 -9.81 -1.25
N PRO A 158 11.70 -10.94 -0.56
CA PRO A 158 11.56 -12.27 -1.16
C PRO A 158 10.18 -12.45 -1.80
N VAL A 159 10.15 -13.12 -2.94
CA VAL A 159 8.90 -13.43 -3.66
C VAL A 159 8.73 -14.93 -3.80
N ARG A 160 7.58 -15.44 -3.37
CA ARG A 160 7.10 -16.79 -3.65
C ARG A 160 6.08 -16.75 -4.77
N LEU A 161 6.32 -17.43 -5.86
CA LEU A 161 5.47 -17.44 -7.05
C LEU A 161 4.95 -18.85 -7.32
N LEU A 162 3.66 -19.06 -7.13
CA LEU A 162 2.98 -20.33 -7.39
C LEU A 162 2.27 -20.28 -8.73
N THR A 163 2.61 -21.19 -9.64
CA THR A 163 2.01 -21.26 -10.99
C THR A 163 1.46 -22.65 -11.31
N GLY A 164 0.74 -22.74 -12.43
CA GLY A 164 0.13 -24.00 -12.88
C GLY A 164 1.14 -25.03 -13.38
N THR A 165 0.71 -26.28 -13.44
CA THR A 165 1.53 -27.41 -13.91
C THR A 165 1.48 -27.63 -15.41
N ARG A 166 0.54 -26.99 -16.14
CA ARG A 166 0.38 -27.17 -17.59
C ARG A 166 1.55 -26.54 -18.34
N ASP A 167 1.91 -27.07 -19.51
CA ASP A 167 3.00 -26.53 -20.35
C ASP A 167 2.82 -25.03 -20.65
N GLN A 168 1.59 -24.60 -20.92
CA GLN A 168 1.26 -23.20 -21.19
C GLN A 168 1.24 -22.31 -19.94
N SER A 169 1.38 -22.87 -18.75
CA SER A 169 1.42 -22.10 -17.49
C SER A 169 2.68 -21.23 -17.38
N VAL A 170 3.74 -21.63 -18.04
CA VAL A 170 4.99 -20.86 -18.13
C VAL A 170 5.19 -20.39 -19.55
N GLY A 171 5.17 -19.08 -19.75
CA GLY A 171 5.30 -18.47 -21.08
C GLY A 171 6.72 -18.62 -21.67
N PRO A 172 6.86 -18.52 -22.98
CA PRO A 172 8.16 -18.64 -23.64
C PRO A 172 9.14 -17.57 -23.14
N GLY A 173 10.41 -17.97 -23.01
CA GLY A 173 11.49 -17.09 -22.56
C GLY A 173 11.54 -16.83 -21.05
N PHE A 174 10.60 -17.39 -20.27
CA PHE A 174 10.59 -17.21 -18.81
C PHE A 174 11.87 -17.72 -18.16
N ASP A 175 12.32 -18.93 -18.50
CA ASP A 175 13.51 -19.55 -17.90
C ASP A 175 14.78 -18.70 -18.08
N ARG A 176 14.95 -18.11 -19.28
CA ARG A 176 16.05 -17.19 -19.54
C ARG A 176 15.92 -15.91 -18.71
N ALA A 177 14.77 -15.28 -18.73
CA ALA A 177 14.52 -14.05 -17.98
C ALA A 177 14.59 -14.28 -16.46
N TYR A 178 14.19 -15.46 -15.98
CA TYR A 178 14.32 -15.84 -14.56
C TYR A 178 15.78 -15.93 -14.13
N ARG A 179 16.67 -16.55 -14.96
CA ARG A 179 18.11 -16.54 -14.69
C ARG A 179 18.69 -15.13 -14.64
N GLU A 180 18.34 -14.29 -15.61
CA GLU A 180 18.77 -12.89 -15.65
C GLU A 180 18.28 -12.13 -14.40
N PHE A 181 17.02 -12.30 -14.01
CA PHE A 181 16.45 -11.71 -12.79
C PHE A 181 17.20 -12.14 -11.51
N ARG A 182 17.50 -13.43 -11.38
CA ARG A 182 18.29 -13.96 -10.24
C ARG A 182 19.73 -13.42 -10.24
N ALA A 183 20.36 -13.33 -11.40
CA ALA A 183 21.71 -12.79 -11.55
C ALA A 183 21.81 -11.30 -11.19
N GLU A 184 20.73 -10.55 -11.37
CA GLU A 184 20.61 -9.15 -10.98
C GLU A 184 20.27 -8.97 -9.48
N GLY A 185 20.16 -10.06 -8.72
CA GLY A 185 19.91 -10.04 -7.26
C GLY A 185 18.43 -10.20 -6.88
N GLY A 186 17.55 -10.52 -7.82
CA GLY A 186 16.17 -10.80 -7.53
C GLY A 186 15.99 -12.05 -6.66
N ASP A 187 15.24 -11.94 -5.57
CA ASP A 187 14.94 -13.06 -4.67
C ASP A 187 13.56 -13.64 -4.99
N LEU A 188 13.54 -14.72 -5.78
CA LEU A 188 12.32 -15.34 -6.30
C LEU A 188 12.42 -16.87 -6.21
N GLU A 189 11.46 -17.48 -5.52
CA GLU A 189 11.21 -18.92 -5.54
C GLU A 189 9.96 -19.21 -6.38
N VAL A 190 10.02 -20.21 -7.26
CA VAL A 190 8.89 -20.61 -8.11
C VAL A 190 8.51 -22.04 -7.83
N LYS A 191 7.23 -22.26 -7.55
CA LYS A 191 6.63 -23.60 -7.44
C LYS A 191 5.47 -23.77 -8.42
N ARG A 192 5.15 -25.04 -8.71
CA ARG A 192 4.02 -25.43 -9.56
C ARG A 192 3.01 -26.21 -8.78
N HIS A 193 1.72 -25.92 -8.98
CA HIS A 193 0.62 -26.63 -8.33
C HIS A 193 -0.55 -26.85 -9.29
N GLU A 194 -1.22 -27.98 -9.19
CA GLU A 194 -2.44 -28.26 -9.95
C GLU A 194 -3.64 -27.51 -9.38
N GLY A 195 -4.65 -27.28 -10.23
CA GLY A 195 -5.94 -26.75 -9.76
C GLY A 195 -5.95 -25.28 -9.37
N LEU A 196 -4.95 -24.49 -9.80
CA LEU A 196 -4.98 -23.06 -9.65
C LEU A 196 -5.96 -22.43 -10.63
N HIS A 197 -6.90 -21.62 -10.15
CA HIS A 197 -7.89 -20.89 -10.94
C HIS A 197 -7.79 -19.38 -10.71
N ASP A 198 -7.89 -18.97 -9.45
CA ASP A 198 -7.89 -17.58 -9.08
C ASP A 198 -6.45 -17.07 -8.89
N ARG A 199 -6.27 -15.79 -9.09
CA ARG A 199 -4.99 -15.11 -8.94
C ARG A 199 -5.01 -14.27 -7.70
N HIS A 200 -3.99 -14.43 -6.87
CA HIS A 200 -3.88 -13.70 -5.63
C HIS A 200 -2.47 -13.14 -5.44
N ILE A 201 -2.41 -12.03 -4.72
CA ILE A 201 -1.18 -11.45 -4.21
C ILE A 201 -1.39 -11.24 -2.72
N ALA A 202 -0.44 -11.69 -1.89
CA ALA A 202 -0.50 -11.50 -0.44
C ALA A 202 0.84 -10.97 0.08
N PHE A 203 0.81 -9.91 0.89
CA PHE A 203 1.93 -9.32 1.62
C PHE A 203 1.39 -8.38 2.71
N ASN A 204 2.21 -8.01 3.70
CA ASN A 204 1.86 -7.09 4.80
C ASN A 204 0.54 -7.50 5.50
N ASP A 205 0.33 -8.80 5.74
CA ASP A 205 -0.91 -9.34 6.32
C ASP A 205 -2.20 -8.95 5.55
N ARG A 206 -2.09 -8.72 4.24
CA ARG A 206 -3.20 -8.42 3.32
C ARG A 206 -3.19 -9.37 2.13
N CYS A 207 -4.33 -9.51 1.47
CA CYS A 207 -4.49 -10.36 0.30
C CYS A 207 -5.37 -9.68 -0.75
N TRP A 208 -4.99 -9.80 -2.02
CA TRP A 208 -5.76 -9.25 -3.15
C TRP A 208 -6.08 -10.33 -4.16
N LEU A 209 -7.29 -10.24 -4.71
CA LEU A 209 -7.71 -10.97 -5.91
C LEU A 209 -7.29 -10.17 -7.16
N VAL A 210 -6.69 -10.83 -8.13
CA VAL A 210 -6.17 -10.21 -9.35
C VAL A 210 -6.94 -10.71 -10.58
N GLY A 211 -7.61 -9.83 -11.28
CA GLY A 211 -8.52 -10.17 -12.38
C GLY A 211 -7.84 -10.70 -13.65
N SER A 212 -6.52 -10.49 -13.81
CA SER A 212 -5.75 -11.00 -14.96
C SER A 212 -4.35 -11.42 -14.53
N SER A 213 -3.66 -12.19 -15.38
CA SER A 213 -2.26 -12.55 -15.13
C SER A 213 -1.34 -11.32 -15.20
N LEU A 214 -0.39 -11.23 -14.26
CA LEU A 214 0.60 -10.16 -14.25
C LEU A 214 1.43 -10.10 -15.53
N LYS A 215 1.68 -11.25 -16.18
CA LYS A 215 2.41 -11.29 -17.47
C LYS A 215 1.71 -10.47 -18.56
N ASP A 216 0.39 -10.31 -18.47
CA ASP A 216 -0.46 -9.65 -19.45
C ASP A 216 -0.85 -8.22 -19.02
N ALA A 217 -0.22 -7.67 -17.97
CA ALA A 217 -0.50 -6.32 -17.47
C ALA A 217 -0.46 -5.27 -18.60
N GLY A 218 -1.57 -4.53 -18.73
CA GLY A 218 -1.79 -3.54 -19.80
C GLY A 218 -2.16 -4.10 -21.17
N ALA A 219 -2.28 -5.42 -21.34
CA ALA A 219 -2.86 -6.01 -22.54
C ALA A 219 -4.40 -5.98 -22.50
N LYS A 220 -4.96 -6.10 -21.30
CA LYS A 220 -6.39 -5.96 -20.99
C LYS A 220 -6.52 -5.25 -19.66
N ALA A 221 -7.59 -4.48 -19.50
CA ALA A 221 -7.92 -3.90 -18.20
C ALA A 221 -8.28 -5.00 -17.20
N PHE A 222 -7.86 -4.84 -15.96
CA PHE A 222 -8.24 -5.74 -14.86
C PHE A 222 -8.20 -5.01 -13.52
N HIS A 223 -8.89 -5.58 -12.55
CA HIS A 223 -8.92 -5.08 -11.18
C HIS A 223 -7.99 -5.90 -10.28
N VAL A 224 -7.39 -5.22 -9.31
CA VAL A 224 -6.78 -5.81 -8.13
C VAL A 224 -7.63 -5.38 -6.95
N ILE A 225 -8.31 -6.31 -6.28
CA ILE A 225 -9.31 -6.03 -5.25
C ILE A 225 -8.90 -6.71 -3.94
N GLU A 226 -8.82 -5.95 -2.85
CA GLU A 226 -8.49 -6.49 -1.54
C GLU A 226 -9.56 -7.45 -1.04
N VAL A 227 -9.13 -8.64 -0.65
CA VAL A 227 -9.95 -9.65 0.03
C VAL A 227 -9.90 -9.38 1.53
N ARG A 228 -11.04 -9.04 2.16
CA ARG A 228 -11.09 -8.66 3.58
C ARG A 228 -11.74 -9.71 4.46
N ASP A 229 -13.02 -9.96 4.23
CA ASP A 229 -13.85 -10.76 5.15
C ASP A 229 -13.40 -12.22 5.26
N VAL A 230 -12.82 -12.78 4.20
CA VAL A 230 -12.36 -14.16 4.13
C VAL A 230 -10.83 -14.27 3.94
N LYS A 231 -10.09 -13.18 4.17
CA LYS A 231 -8.64 -13.08 3.95
C LYS A 231 -7.88 -14.25 4.57
N ASP A 232 -8.10 -14.52 5.85
CA ASP A 232 -7.34 -15.53 6.60
C ASP A 232 -7.57 -16.93 6.02
N ALA A 233 -8.80 -17.26 5.63
CA ALA A 233 -9.12 -18.53 5.00
C ALA A 233 -8.48 -18.64 3.59
N VAL A 234 -8.49 -17.56 2.83
CA VAL A 234 -7.84 -17.52 1.50
C VAL A 234 -6.34 -17.70 1.66
N VAL A 235 -5.67 -16.90 2.51
CA VAL A 235 -4.22 -16.98 2.72
C VAL A 235 -3.82 -18.37 3.21
N ALA A 236 -4.54 -18.96 4.17
CA ALA A 236 -4.27 -20.31 4.64
C ALA A 236 -4.35 -21.34 3.49
N SER A 237 -5.35 -21.24 2.60
CA SER A 237 -5.46 -22.12 1.43
C SER A 237 -4.33 -21.88 0.40
N LEU A 238 -3.84 -20.65 0.25
CA LEU A 238 -2.71 -20.36 -0.63
C LEU A 238 -1.40 -20.92 -0.07
N GLU A 239 -1.19 -20.83 1.25
CA GLU A 239 -0.03 -21.42 1.93
C GLU A 239 -0.05 -22.95 1.84
N GLU A 240 -1.20 -23.61 2.05
CA GLU A 240 -1.34 -25.06 1.86
C GLU A 240 -0.91 -25.47 0.43
N LYS A 241 -1.41 -24.78 -0.60
CA LYS A 241 -1.01 -25.03 -2.00
C LYS A 241 0.46 -24.74 -2.26
N TRP A 242 1.04 -23.77 -1.56
CA TRP A 242 2.47 -23.50 -1.65
C TRP A 242 3.29 -24.66 -1.07
N GLU A 243 2.91 -25.20 0.08
CA GLU A 243 3.59 -26.35 0.69
C GLU A 243 3.47 -27.62 -0.18
N GLU A 244 2.32 -27.85 -0.81
CA GLU A 244 2.09 -28.97 -1.72
C GLU A 244 2.77 -28.77 -3.10
N GLY A 245 3.15 -27.54 -3.43
CA GLY A 245 3.72 -27.15 -4.71
C GLY A 245 5.09 -27.78 -4.96
N GLN A 246 5.34 -28.20 -6.21
CA GLN A 246 6.61 -28.73 -6.66
C GLN A 246 7.53 -27.59 -7.09
N ALA A 247 8.74 -27.54 -6.53
CA ALA A 247 9.73 -26.55 -6.92
C ALA A 247 10.00 -26.62 -8.45
N MET A 248 9.99 -25.46 -9.09
CA MET A 248 10.42 -25.36 -10.47
C MET A 248 11.95 -25.49 -10.50
N PRO A 249 12.51 -26.38 -11.34
CA PRO A 249 13.96 -26.52 -11.44
C PRO A 249 14.61 -25.17 -11.76
N GLU A 250 15.72 -24.87 -11.09
CA GLU A 250 16.52 -23.73 -11.52
C GLU A 250 16.96 -23.94 -12.98
N PRO A 251 16.79 -22.94 -13.85
CA PRO A 251 17.17 -23.09 -15.23
C PRO A 251 18.69 -23.34 -15.32
N THR A 252 19.07 -24.50 -15.83
CA THR A 252 20.47 -24.84 -16.11
C THR A 252 20.97 -24.12 -17.35
N ASP A 253 22.27 -23.82 -17.39
CA ASP A 253 22.97 -23.21 -18.53
C ASP A 253 22.80 -23.97 -19.85
#